data_26385bafbaa8bc0ed3c5f532c5e209d8
#
_entry.id   26385bafbaa8bc0ed3c5f532c5e209d8
#
_cell.length_a   1.000
_cell.length_b   1.000
_cell.length_c   1.000
_cell.angle_alpha   90.00
_cell.angle_beta   90.00
_cell.angle_gamma   90.00
#
_symmetry.space_group_name_H-M   'P 1'
#
loop_
_entity.id
_entity.type
_entity.pdbx_description
1 polymer ?
#
loop_
_entity_poly.entity_id
_entity_poly.type
_entity_poly.pdbx_seq_one_letter_code
_entity_poly.pdbx_strand_id
1 'polypeptide(L)'
;GDLSHLFRHALISKSHCCDAIMAVGDHTAEEMHFLGRHFDHHRIELVYNGVPAEPVTLDQRNAGRAMLIDYTEAILGYRPDVLMTHITRPVISKGMWRDLQVCDDLDKRFAQDGRKGVLYILTSGGGTRNPRDVRSMEQEYGWPADHRAGYPDLVGPEVDLWRMIEPFNADHDHVKVVLANQFGWSADRIGRRVPEGMTIADLRNAADVEFGMATYEPFGISPLEPLGSGAVCVISNVCGCGGFVEQVVDGKPCDNVLVADYTRLDRPMGLDEVVNMTAAQRDAVERAESARVAEELLR
;
A
#
# COMPACT_ATOMS: atom_id res chain seq x y z
N GLY A 1 -28.47 7.28 16.25
CA GLY A 1 -28.78 6.22 17.21
C GLY A 1 -27.73 6.14 18.31
N ASP A 2 -28.04 5.52 19.43
CA ASP A 2 -27.05 5.32 20.50
C ASP A 2 -26.04 4.23 20.09
N LEU A 3 -24.78 4.63 19.91
CA LEU A 3 -23.65 3.76 19.57
C LEU A 3 -22.72 3.50 20.77
N SER A 4 -23.16 3.81 21.99
CA SER A 4 -22.37 3.66 23.22
C SER A 4 -21.97 2.20 23.51
N HIS A 5 -22.68 1.22 22.92
CA HIS A 5 -22.33 -0.20 22.99
C HIS A 5 -21.12 -0.58 22.14
N LEU A 6 -20.72 0.25 21.20
CA LEU A 6 -19.51 0.06 20.39
C LEU A 6 -18.32 0.67 21.12
N PHE A 7 -17.47 -0.16 21.69
CA PHE A 7 -16.34 0.27 22.53
C PHE A 7 -15.48 1.37 21.88
N ARG A 8 -15.13 1.21 20.60
CA ARG A 8 -14.29 2.20 19.90
C ARG A 8 -14.98 3.54 19.73
N HIS A 9 -16.27 3.54 19.39
CA HIS A 9 -17.07 4.76 19.30
C HIS A 9 -17.20 5.44 20.66
N ALA A 10 -17.48 4.66 21.71
CA ALA A 10 -17.59 5.17 23.08
C ALA A 10 -16.26 5.80 23.55
N LEU A 11 -15.12 5.18 23.25
CA LEU A 11 -13.80 5.68 23.59
C LEU A 11 -13.51 7.02 22.91
N ILE A 12 -13.70 7.10 21.58
CA ILE A 12 -13.48 8.34 20.82
C ILE A 12 -14.43 9.43 21.29
N SER A 13 -15.72 9.12 21.48
CA SER A 13 -16.71 10.09 21.95
C SER A 13 -16.36 10.69 23.33
N LYS A 14 -15.64 9.96 24.18
CA LYS A 14 -15.19 10.44 25.50
C LYS A 14 -13.96 11.34 25.44
N SER A 15 -13.27 11.42 24.32
CA SER A 15 -12.08 12.27 24.17
C SER A 15 -12.39 13.77 24.34
N HIS A 16 -13.66 14.19 24.17
CA HIS A 16 -14.09 15.56 24.45
C HIS A 16 -13.91 15.99 25.91
N CYS A 17 -13.70 15.04 26.83
CA CYS A 17 -13.39 15.34 28.23
C CYS A 17 -11.90 15.62 28.47
N CYS A 18 -11.05 15.52 27.45
CA CYS A 18 -9.62 15.82 27.55
C CYS A 18 -9.36 17.32 27.40
N ASP A 19 -8.29 17.81 28.01
CA ASP A 19 -7.87 19.22 27.93
C ASP A 19 -7.41 19.63 26.52
N ALA A 20 -6.93 18.68 25.72
CA ALA A 20 -6.51 18.87 24.34
C ALA A 20 -6.87 17.66 23.48
N ILE A 21 -7.24 17.91 22.24
CA ILE A 21 -7.56 16.87 21.25
C ILE A 21 -6.64 17.07 20.06
N MET A 22 -5.97 15.99 19.64
CA MET A 22 -5.06 15.97 18.51
C MET A 22 -5.52 14.92 17.49
N ALA A 23 -5.54 15.31 16.23
CA ALA A 23 -5.83 14.43 15.08
C ALA A 23 -4.60 14.27 14.20
N VAL A 24 -4.34 13.04 13.74
CA VAL A 24 -3.16 12.72 12.91
C VAL A 24 -3.38 13.01 11.43
N GLY A 25 -4.56 13.46 11.04
CA GLY A 25 -4.92 13.81 9.67
C GLY A 25 -6.21 14.63 9.61
N ASP A 26 -6.39 15.34 8.50
CA ASP A 26 -7.51 16.26 8.28
C ASP A 26 -8.85 15.54 8.38
N HIS A 27 -9.00 14.43 7.66
CA HIS A 27 -10.22 13.62 7.71
C HIS A 27 -10.53 13.08 9.10
N THR A 28 -9.50 12.77 9.92
CA THR A 28 -9.71 12.35 11.31
C THR A 28 -10.30 13.48 12.14
N ALA A 29 -9.88 14.73 11.90
CA ALA A 29 -10.46 15.88 12.59
C ALA A 29 -11.92 16.12 12.15
N GLU A 30 -12.20 16.02 10.85
CA GLU A 30 -13.56 16.14 10.30
C GLU A 30 -14.49 15.05 10.86
N GLU A 31 -14.04 13.81 10.92
CA GLU A 31 -14.79 12.69 11.50
C GLU A 31 -15.16 12.91 12.96
N MET A 32 -14.32 13.53 13.76
CA MET A 32 -14.62 13.84 15.15
C MET A 32 -15.83 14.78 15.23
N HIS A 33 -15.91 15.83 14.42
CA HIS A 33 -17.07 16.72 14.35
C HIS A 33 -18.33 15.96 13.91
N PHE A 34 -18.20 15.02 12.96
CA PHE A 34 -19.31 14.16 12.55
C PHE A 34 -19.80 13.20 13.64
N LEU A 35 -18.89 12.69 14.49
CA LEU A 35 -19.21 11.75 15.55
C LEU A 35 -20.01 12.36 16.70
N GLY A 36 -19.90 13.66 16.95
CA GLY A 36 -20.68 14.27 18.02
C GLY A 36 -20.52 15.78 18.13
N ARG A 37 -21.67 16.46 18.32
CA ARG A 37 -21.72 17.94 18.46
C ARG A 37 -20.88 18.51 19.62
N HIS A 38 -20.51 17.68 20.58
CA HIS A 38 -19.63 18.12 21.66
C HIS A 38 -18.23 18.47 21.16
N PHE A 39 -17.81 17.94 19.98
CA PHE A 39 -16.56 18.33 19.36
C PHE A 39 -16.62 19.71 18.68
N ASP A 40 -17.81 20.24 18.37
CA ASP A 40 -17.96 21.56 17.73
C ASP A 40 -17.41 22.73 18.61
N HIS A 41 -17.28 22.48 19.92
CA HIS A 41 -16.77 23.46 20.88
C HIS A 41 -15.29 23.22 21.25
N HIS A 42 -14.68 22.19 20.70
CA HIS A 42 -13.28 21.87 20.94
C HIS A 42 -12.42 22.26 19.74
N ARG A 43 -11.26 22.82 20.04
CA ARG A 43 -10.23 22.97 19.03
C ARG A 43 -9.53 21.61 18.89
N ILE A 44 -9.60 21.03 17.68
CA ILE A 44 -8.88 19.83 17.30
C ILE A 44 -7.61 20.26 16.59
N GLU A 45 -6.47 19.98 17.20
CA GLU A 45 -5.17 20.31 16.62
C GLU A 45 -4.72 19.22 15.65
N LEU A 46 -4.31 19.60 14.44
CA LEU A 46 -3.67 18.69 13.51
C LEU A 46 -2.21 18.46 13.93
N VAL A 47 -1.88 17.22 14.23
CA VAL A 47 -0.54 16.79 14.59
C VAL A 47 -0.18 15.59 13.75
N TYR A 48 0.34 15.84 12.55
CA TYR A 48 0.72 14.79 11.63
C TYR A 48 1.82 13.90 12.18
N ASN A 49 1.82 12.63 11.79
CA ASN A 49 2.91 11.72 12.09
C ASN A 49 4.18 12.16 11.36
N GLY A 50 5.33 11.96 12.00
CA GLY A 50 6.62 12.10 11.33
C GLY A 50 6.82 11.01 10.27
N VAL A 51 7.31 11.42 9.11
CA VAL A 51 7.72 10.50 8.05
C VAL A 51 9.25 10.50 8.03
N PRO A 52 9.92 9.34 8.16
CA PRO A 52 11.37 9.27 7.96
C PRO A 52 11.69 9.72 6.53
N ALA A 53 12.55 10.70 6.39
CA ALA A 53 12.92 11.27 5.10
C ALA A 53 14.42 11.58 5.05
N GLU A 54 15.26 10.58 5.35
CA GLU A 54 16.69 10.70 5.11
C GLU A 54 16.94 10.61 3.60
N PRO A 55 17.59 11.63 3.01
CA PRO A 55 17.93 11.58 1.59
C PRO A 55 18.84 10.40 1.29
N VAL A 56 18.46 9.63 0.28
CA VAL A 56 19.24 8.50 -0.21
C VAL A 56 20.06 8.96 -1.40
N THR A 57 21.33 8.61 -1.43
CA THR A 57 22.18 8.90 -2.59
C THR A 57 21.81 8.01 -3.78
N LEU A 58 22.11 8.48 -4.99
CA LEU A 58 21.90 7.69 -6.20
C LEU A 58 22.65 6.35 -6.16
N ASP A 59 23.84 6.33 -5.57
CA ASP A 59 24.63 5.09 -5.44
C ASP A 59 23.95 4.09 -4.50
N GLN A 60 23.41 4.56 -3.37
CA GLN A 60 22.64 3.71 -2.44
C GLN A 60 21.38 3.17 -3.11
N ARG A 61 20.63 4.03 -3.83
CA ARG A 61 19.46 3.61 -4.61
C ARG A 61 19.83 2.55 -5.64
N ASN A 62 20.88 2.80 -6.45
CA ASN A 62 21.32 1.87 -7.50
C ASN A 62 21.80 0.54 -6.91
N ALA A 63 22.49 0.56 -5.76
CA ALA A 63 22.91 -0.66 -5.07
C ALA A 63 21.71 -1.49 -4.58
N GLY A 64 20.72 -0.87 -3.92
CA GLY A 64 19.49 -1.54 -3.51
C GLY A 64 18.72 -2.09 -4.71
N ARG A 65 18.62 -1.28 -5.78
CA ARG A 65 17.95 -1.66 -7.02
C ARG A 65 18.60 -2.89 -7.68
N ALA A 66 19.93 -2.92 -7.77
CA ALA A 66 20.66 -4.07 -8.31
C ALA A 66 20.36 -5.35 -7.51
N MET A 67 20.42 -5.29 -6.19
CA MET A 67 20.11 -6.42 -5.32
C MET A 67 18.65 -6.91 -5.51
N LEU A 68 17.68 -6.01 -5.61
CA LEU A 68 16.28 -6.41 -5.77
C LEU A 68 16.01 -7.00 -7.16
N ILE A 69 16.66 -6.49 -8.21
CA ILE A 69 16.61 -7.06 -9.56
C ILE A 69 17.20 -8.48 -9.57
N ASP A 70 18.36 -8.69 -8.95
CA ASP A 70 18.99 -10.01 -8.86
C ASP A 70 18.12 -11.00 -8.08
N TYR A 71 17.47 -10.54 -7.01
CA TYR A 71 16.50 -11.35 -6.27
C TYR A 71 15.28 -11.68 -7.13
N THR A 72 14.73 -10.72 -7.87
CA THR A 72 13.59 -10.94 -8.77
C THR A 72 13.94 -11.98 -9.84
N GLU A 73 15.11 -11.87 -10.45
CA GLU A 73 15.58 -12.86 -11.42
C GLU A 73 15.70 -14.26 -10.81
N ALA A 74 16.19 -14.35 -9.58
CA ALA A 74 16.33 -15.63 -8.87
C ALA A 74 14.98 -16.31 -8.53
N ILE A 75 13.88 -15.53 -8.35
CA ILE A 75 12.57 -16.09 -7.98
C ILE A 75 11.58 -16.17 -9.14
N LEU A 76 11.65 -15.28 -10.12
CA LEU A 76 10.70 -15.17 -11.24
C LEU A 76 11.34 -15.46 -12.62
N GLY A 77 12.67 -15.57 -12.70
CA GLY A 77 13.37 -15.89 -13.94
C GLY A 77 13.49 -14.74 -14.94
N TYR A 78 13.23 -13.48 -14.52
CA TYR A 78 13.42 -12.30 -15.38
C TYR A 78 13.90 -11.10 -14.55
N ARG A 79 14.52 -10.13 -15.24
CA ARG A 79 14.98 -8.87 -14.67
C ARG A 79 13.93 -7.79 -14.93
N PRO A 80 13.34 -7.19 -13.89
CA PRO A 80 12.32 -6.15 -14.04
C PRO A 80 12.94 -4.79 -14.40
N ASP A 81 12.22 -4.02 -15.20
CA ASP A 81 12.51 -2.62 -15.50
C ASP A 81 11.92 -1.69 -14.42
N VAL A 82 10.76 -2.08 -13.85
CA VAL A 82 10.02 -1.30 -12.86
C VAL A 82 9.81 -2.13 -11.59
N LEU A 83 10.21 -1.55 -10.47
CA LEU A 83 10.10 -2.13 -9.14
C LEU A 83 9.04 -1.40 -8.33
N MET A 84 8.00 -2.10 -7.94
CA MET A 84 6.88 -1.55 -7.16
C MET A 84 6.80 -2.25 -5.81
N THR A 85 6.37 -1.53 -4.78
CA THR A 85 6.23 -2.05 -3.42
C THR A 85 4.91 -1.61 -2.79
N HIS A 86 4.37 -2.43 -1.88
CA HIS A 86 3.31 -2.08 -0.96
C HIS A 86 3.55 -2.78 0.37
N ILE A 87 3.99 -2.03 1.38
CA ILE A 87 4.30 -2.58 2.70
C ILE A 87 3.19 -2.20 3.67
N THR A 88 2.34 -3.18 4.04
CA THR A 88 1.14 -2.89 4.82
C THR A 88 0.61 -4.10 5.58
N ARG A 89 -0.39 -3.92 6.43
CA ARG A 89 -1.12 -5.01 7.07
C ARG A 89 -2.17 -5.60 6.11
N PRO A 90 -2.46 -6.92 6.16
CA PRO A 90 -3.41 -7.56 5.26
C PRO A 90 -4.86 -7.31 5.73
N VAL A 91 -5.30 -6.06 5.67
CA VAL A 91 -6.67 -5.66 6.02
C VAL A 91 -7.33 -4.96 4.83
N ILE A 92 -8.64 -5.14 4.69
CA ILE A 92 -9.39 -4.67 3.54
C ILE A 92 -9.26 -3.16 3.32
N SER A 93 -9.15 -2.36 4.39
CA SER A 93 -9.01 -0.90 4.27
C SER A 93 -7.74 -0.45 3.57
N LYS A 94 -6.76 -1.34 3.35
CA LYS A 94 -5.51 -1.01 2.63
C LYS A 94 -5.64 -1.04 1.11
N GLY A 95 -6.75 -1.52 0.56
CA GLY A 95 -7.09 -1.39 -0.85
C GLY A 95 -6.16 -2.13 -1.82
N MET A 96 -5.52 -3.23 -1.41
CA MET A 96 -4.53 -3.94 -2.22
C MET A 96 -5.06 -4.47 -3.57
N TRP A 97 -6.38 -4.61 -3.73
CA TRP A 97 -6.97 -4.92 -5.05
C TRP A 97 -6.80 -3.76 -6.06
N ARG A 98 -6.68 -2.50 -5.58
CA ARG A 98 -6.42 -1.32 -6.42
C ARG A 98 -5.04 -1.40 -7.05
N ASP A 99 -4.07 -1.94 -6.29
CA ASP A 99 -2.72 -2.18 -6.82
C ASP A 99 -2.77 -3.14 -8.00
N LEU A 100 -3.54 -4.24 -7.89
CA LEU A 100 -3.73 -5.20 -8.98
C LEU A 100 -4.43 -4.58 -10.19
N GLN A 101 -5.42 -3.69 -9.97
CA GLN A 101 -6.09 -2.98 -11.06
C GLN A 101 -5.12 -2.02 -11.80
N VAL A 102 -4.25 -1.31 -11.07
CA VAL A 102 -3.20 -0.48 -11.67
C VAL A 102 -2.20 -1.35 -12.41
N CYS A 103 -1.77 -2.46 -11.82
CA CYS A 103 -0.84 -3.41 -12.43
C CYS A 103 -1.41 -4.07 -13.70
N ASP A 104 -2.71 -4.31 -13.79
CA ASP A 104 -3.38 -4.82 -15.01
C ASP A 104 -3.20 -3.86 -16.21
N ASP A 105 -3.34 -2.56 -15.98
CA ASP A 105 -3.14 -1.56 -17.04
C ASP A 105 -1.64 -1.33 -17.34
N LEU A 106 -0.77 -1.41 -16.33
CA LEU A 106 0.69 -1.39 -16.53
C LEU A 106 1.17 -2.60 -17.34
N ASP A 107 0.64 -3.80 -17.09
CA ASP A 107 0.99 -5.03 -17.84
C ASP A 107 0.70 -4.88 -19.33
N LYS A 108 -0.49 -4.38 -19.69
CA LYS A 108 -0.89 -4.11 -21.06
C LYS A 108 0.05 -3.13 -21.75
N ARG A 109 0.51 -2.11 -21.04
CA ARG A 109 1.42 -1.11 -21.57
C ARG A 109 2.84 -1.66 -21.71
N PHE A 110 3.31 -2.39 -20.71
CA PHE A 110 4.63 -3.03 -20.75
C PHE A 110 4.72 -4.08 -21.84
N ALA A 111 3.62 -4.78 -22.14
CA ALA A 111 3.55 -5.68 -23.29
C ALA A 111 3.84 -4.97 -24.62
N GLN A 112 3.41 -3.71 -24.78
CA GLN A 112 3.68 -2.93 -25.99
C GLN A 112 5.13 -2.44 -26.08
N ASP A 113 5.71 -2.10 -24.93
CA ASP A 113 7.05 -1.50 -24.82
C ASP A 113 8.16 -2.56 -24.61
N GLY A 114 7.79 -3.82 -24.41
CA GLY A 114 8.72 -4.91 -24.09
C GLY A 114 9.32 -4.82 -22.69
N ARG A 115 8.75 -4.00 -21.80
CA ARG A 115 9.18 -3.85 -20.40
C ARG A 115 8.60 -4.94 -19.51
N LYS A 116 9.20 -5.10 -18.33
CA LYS A 116 8.70 -5.96 -17.26
C LYS A 116 8.70 -5.23 -15.92
N GLY A 117 7.68 -5.51 -15.12
CA GLY A 117 7.55 -4.98 -13.76
C GLY A 117 7.37 -6.08 -12.73
N VAL A 118 7.60 -5.74 -11.47
CA VAL A 118 7.25 -6.58 -10.32
C VAL A 118 6.68 -5.72 -9.20
N LEU A 119 5.61 -6.20 -8.58
CA LEU A 119 5.06 -5.63 -7.36
C LEU A 119 5.38 -6.56 -6.18
N TYR A 120 6.11 -6.06 -5.19
CA TYR A 120 6.33 -6.73 -3.92
C TYR A 120 5.30 -6.26 -2.89
N ILE A 121 4.41 -7.14 -2.45
CA ILE A 121 3.51 -6.90 -1.34
C ILE A 121 4.11 -7.54 -0.08
N LEU A 122 4.56 -6.71 0.87
CA LEU A 122 5.02 -7.17 2.18
C LEU A 122 3.89 -7.00 3.19
N THR A 123 3.40 -8.12 3.70
CA THR A 123 2.30 -8.11 4.65
C THR A 123 2.36 -9.34 5.54
N SER A 124 1.74 -9.34 6.70
CA SER A 124 1.65 -10.55 7.53
C SER A 124 0.42 -10.52 8.41
N GLY A 125 -0.44 -11.52 8.25
CA GLY A 125 -1.56 -11.85 9.14
C GLY A 125 -1.18 -12.87 10.22
N GLY A 126 -0.18 -13.70 9.93
CA GLY A 126 0.27 -14.81 10.80
C GLY A 126 1.48 -14.50 11.68
N GLY A 127 1.95 -13.25 11.66
CA GLY A 127 3.17 -12.87 12.39
C GLY A 127 4.45 -13.39 11.72
N THR A 128 5.53 -13.44 12.50
CA THR A 128 6.85 -13.87 12.02
C THR A 128 6.93 -15.38 11.87
N ARG A 129 7.26 -15.87 10.67
CA ARG A 129 7.52 -17.29 10.40
C ARG A 129 8.90 -17.69 10.89
N ASN A 130 9.03 -18.95 11.28
CA ASN A 130 10.31 -19.50 11.68
C ASN A 130 11.24 -19.61 10.44
N PRO A 131 12.53 -19.28 10.55
CA PRO A 131 13.47 -19.41 9.44
C PRO A 131 13.58 -20.82 8.84
N ARG A 132 13.27 -21.86 9.61
CA ARG A 132 13.22 -23.23 9.08
C ARG A 132 12.03 -23.44 8.14
N ASP A 133 10.86 -22.91 8.54
CA ASP A 133 9.65 -23.00 7.74
C ASP A 133 9.82 -22.21 6.44
N VAL A 134 10.39 -21.00 6.50
CA VAL A 134 10.73 -20.20 5.30
C VAL A 134 11.61 -20.99 4.34
N ARG A 135 12.67 -21.63 4.84
CA ARG A 135 13.56 -22.46 4.02
C ARG A 135 12.86 -23.68 3.43
N SER A 136 11.98 -24.32 4.20
CA SER A 136 11.21 -25.47 3.72
C SER A 136 10.27 -25.07 2.59
N MET A 137 9.51 -24.01 2.77
CA MET A 137 8.60 -23.45 1.76
C MET A 137 9.34 -23.04 0.47
N GLU A 138 10.50 -22.38 0.62
CA GLU A 138 11.33 -22.00 -0.53
C GLU A 138 11.80 -23.22 -1.34
N GLN A 139 12.20 -24.30 -0.66
CA GLN A 139 12.67 -25.52 -1.30
C GLN A 139 11.55 -26.37 -1.91
N GLU A 140 10.40 -26.44 -1.24
CA GLU A 140 9.31 -27.32 -1.65
C GLU A 140 8.49 -26.79 -2.81
N TYR A 141 8.25 -25.48 -2.88
CA TYR A 141 7.38 -24.90 -3.90
C TYR A 141 7.76 -23.48 -4.35
N GLY A 142 8.93 -23.00 -3.97
CA GLY A 142 9.45 -21.75 -4.52
C GLY A 142 8.96 -20.48 -3.85
N TRP A 143 8.45 -20.56 -2.59
CA TRP A 143 8.08 -19.38 -1.82
C TRP A 143 9.16 -18.28 -1.93
N PRO A 144 8.83 -16.97 -2.05
CA PRO A 144 7.51 -16.34 -2.00
C PRO A 144 6.89 -16.10 -3.39
N ALA A 145 7.36 -16.74 -4.44
CA ALA A 145 6.78 -16.65 -5.77
C ALA A 145 5.51 -17.49 -5.91
N ASP A 146 5.40 -18.56 -5.12
CA ASP A 146 4.26 -19.45 -5.03
C ASP A 146 3.88 -19.68 -3.57
N HIS A 147 2.61 -20.03 -3.30
CA HIS A 147 2.06 -20.16 -1.96
C HIS A 147 1.12 -21.33 -1.78
N ARG A 148 0.99 -21.79 -0.53
CA ARG A 148 0.03 -22.81 -0.11
C ARG A 148 -0.82 -22.33 1.05
N ALA A 149 -2.12 -22.62 1.02
CA ALA A 149 -3.01 -22.30 2.12
C ALA A 149 -2.68 -23.13 3.37
N GLY A 150 -2.68 -22.49 4.52
CA GLY A 150 -2.40 -23.10 5.83
C GLY A 150 -1.01 -22.79 6.36
N TYR A 151 -0.90 -22.91 7.71
CA TYR A 151 0.39 -22.72 8.39
C TYR A 151 1.41 -23.76 7.93
N PRO A 152 2.70 -23.41 7.73
CA PRO A 152 3.34 -22.13 8.08
C PRO A 152 3.22 -21.03 7.02
N ASP A 153 2.58 -21.27 5.88
CA ASP A 153 2.46 -20.28 4.81
C ASP A 153 1.22 -19.38 5.00
N LEU A 154 0.25 -19.41 4.11
CA LEU A 154 -0.88 -18.48 4.12
C LEU A 154 -1.86 -18.73 5.26
N VAL A 155 -2.10 -17.73 6.10
CA VAL A 155 -3.10 -17.79 7.18
C VAL A 155 -4.01 -16.57 7.20
N GLY A 156 -5.28 -16.80 7.56
CA GLY A 156 -6.25 -15.70 7.67
C GLY A 156 -6.39 -14.88 6.39
N PRO A 157 -6.29 -13.53 6.47
CA PRO A 157 -6.51 -12.66 5.32
C PRO A 157 -5.45 -12.79 4.21
N GLU A 158 -4.31 -13.43 4.48
CA GLU A 158 -3.30 -13.71 3.45
C GLU A 158 -3.84 -14.66 2.38
N VAL A 159 -4.71 -15.61 2.77
CA VAL A 159 -5.35 -16.55 1.85
C VAL A 159 -6.24 -15.81 0.84
N ASP A 160 -7.01 -14.83 1.31
CA ASP A 160 -7.89 -14.06 0.43
C ASP A 160 -7.10 -13.14 -0.50
N LEU A 161 -5.98 -12.59 -0.03
CA LEU A 161 -5.07 -11.80 -0.85
C LEU A 161 -4.44 -12.67 -1.95
N TRP A 162 -3.95 -13.88 -1.60
CA TRP A 162 -3.38 -14.79 -2.59
C TRP A 162 -4.38 -15.25 -3.64
N ARG A 163 -5.63 -15.45 -3.27
CA ARG A 163 -6.71 -15.77 -4.22
C ARG A 163 -6.92 -14.71 -5.30
N MET A 164 -6.53 -13.46 -5.03
CA MET A 164 -6.53 -12.40 -6.05
C MET A 164 -5.23 -12.37 -6.85
N ILE A 165 -4.09 -12.63 -6.20
CA ILE A 165 -2.75 -12.58 -6.81
C ILE A 165 -2.49 -13.77 -7.75
N GLU A 166 -2.84 -14.98 -7.33
CA GLU A 166 -2.57 -16.20 -8.12
C GLU A 166 -3.15 -16.14 -9.55
N PRO A 167 -4.47 -15.85 -9.74
CA PRO A 167 -5.03 -15.69 -11.08
C PRO A 167 -4.44 -14.47 -11.82
N PHE A 168 -4.16 -13.36 -11.12
CA PHE A 168 -3.49 -12.24 -11.73
C PHE A 168 -2.15 -12.68 -12.34
N ASN A 169 -1.31 -13.36 -11.57
CA ASN A 169 -0.02 -13.85 -12.04
C ASN A 169 -0.13 -14.88 -13.18
N ALA A 170 -1.22 -15.65 -13.23
CA ALA A 170 -1.47 -16.60 -14.31
C ALA A 170 -1.83 -15.90 -15.64
N ASP A 171 -2.53 -14.78 -15.57
CA ASP A 171 -3.07 -14.07 -16.75
C ASP A 171 -2.15 -12.96 -17.28
N HIS A 172 -1.13 -12.53 -16.53
CA HIS A 172 -0.27 -11.40 -16.86
C HIS A 172 1.19 -11.85 -17.02
N ASP A 173 1.87 -11.43 -18.10
CA ASP A 173 3.24 -11.85 -18.43
C ASP A 173 4.30 -10.75 -18.24
N HIS A 174 3.86 -9.49 -18.15
CA HIS A 174 4.74 -8.34 -18.06
C HIS A 174 4.83 -7.73 -16.66
N VAL A 175 3.81 -7.92 -15.84
CA VAL A 175 3.82 -7.55 -14.41
C VAL A 175 3.46 -8.77 -13.58
N LYS A 176 4.33 -9.12 -12.62
CA LYS A 176 4.06 -10.17 -11.64
C LYS A 176 3.99 -9.57 -10.24
N VAL A 177 3.23 -10.21 -9.36
CA VAL A 177 3.10 -9.82 -7.96
C VAL A 177 3.72 -10.89 -7.08
N VAL A 178 4.61 -10.49 -6.19
CA VAL A 178 5.25 -11.35 -5.20
C VAL A 178 4.68 -11.02 -3.82
N LEU A 179 4.03 -11.98 -3.19
CA LEU A 179 3.49 -11.84 -1.84
C LEU A 179 4.52 -12.33 -0.82
N ALA A 180 5.20 -11.41 -0.17
CA ALA A 180 6.04 -11.75 0.98
C ALA A 180 5.19 -11.65 2.25
N ASN A 181 4.57 -12.78 2.67
CA ASN A 181 3.72 -12.83 3.87
C ASN A 181 4.54 -12.84 5.17
N GLN A 182 5.48 -11.93 5.25
CA GLN A 182 6.47 -11.76 6.30
C GLN A 182 6.82 -10.27 6.44
N PHE A 183 7.20 -9.83 7.64
CA PHE A 183 7.84 -8.53 7.84
C PHE A 183 9.34 -8.69 8.05
N GLY A 184 10.10 -7.71 7.56
CA GLY A 184 11.55 -7.73 7.53
C GLY A 184 12.09 -8.33 6.23
N TRP A 185 13.37 -8.04 5.93
CA TRP A 185 14.00 -8.42 4.68
C TRP A 185 15.43 -8.90 4.96
N SER A 186 15.60 -10.21 4.99
CA SER A 186 16.87 -10.89 5.17
C SER A 186 16.72 -12.36 4.76
N ALA A 187 17.81 -13.11 4.63
CA ALA A 187 17.79 -14.54 4.30
C ALA A 187 16.93 -15.38 5.27
N ASP A 188 16.86 -15.01 6.54
CA ASP A 188 16.02 -15.69 7.53
C ASP A 188 14.54 -15.33 7.43
N ARG A 189 14.22 -14.24 6.74
CA ARG A 189 12.86 -13.73 6.58
C ARG A 189 12.28 -14.03 5.20
N ILE A 190 13.07 -13.87 4.15
CA ILE A 190 12.63 -13.92 2.75
C ILE A 190 13.23 -15.10 1.97
N GLY A 191 14.00 -15.96 2.63
CA GLY A 191 14.64 -17.11 2.01
C GLY A 191 16.07 -16.84 1.55
N ARG A 192 16.75 -17.90 1.09
CA ARG A 192 18.18 -17.87 0.79
C ARG A 192 18.52 -17.22 -0.55
N ARG A 193 17.52 -17.00 -1.40
CA ARG A 193 17.71 -16.35 -2.70
C ARG A 193 17.88 -14.84 -2.57
N VAL A 194 17.55 -14.24 -1.41
CA VAL A 194 17.81 -12.82 -1.16
C VAL A 194 19.33 -12.58 -1.14
N PRO A 195 19.83 -11.54 -1.82
CA PRO A 195 21.24 -11.20 -1.81
C PRO A 195 21.80 -10.98 -0.40
N GLU A 196 23.04 -11.43 -0.17
CA GLU A 196 23.69 -11.27 1.13
C GLU A 196 23.78 -9.79 1.54
N GLY A 197 23.41 -9.51 2.78
CA GLY A 197 23.45 -8.15 3.32
C GLY A 197 22.29 -7.25 2.90
N MET A 198 21.38 -7.67 2.01
CA MET A 198 20.21 -6.89 1.63
C MET A 198 19.26 -6.70 2.81
N THR A 199 18.81 -5.49 3.02
CA THR A 199 17.94 -5.05 4.12
C THR A 199 16.59 -4.53 3.62
N ILE A 200 15.69 -4.25 4.54
CA ILE A 200 14.41 -3.58 4.22
C ILE A 200 14.62 -2.16 3.68
N ALA A 201 15.71 -1.49 4.10
CA ALA A 201 16.06 -0.18 3.57
C ALA A 201 16.46 -0.27 2.09
N ASP A 202 17.20 -1.32 1.70
CA ASP A 202 17.58 -1.53 0.30
C ASP A 202 16.34 -1.83 -0.57
N LEU A 203 15.36 -2.59 -0.05
CA LEU A 203 14.10 -2.82 -0.74
C LEU A 203 13.35 -1.49 -1.00
N ARG A 204 13.24 -0.63 0.03
CA ARG A 204 12.58 0.68 -0.11
C ARG A 204 13.35 1.61 -1.04
N ASN A 205 14.67 1.63 -0.93
CA ASN A 205 15.53 2.43 -1.80
C ASN A 205 15.45 1.99 -3.26
N ALA A 206 15.21 0.71 -3.51
CA ALA A 206 15.08 0.15 -4.85
C ALA A 206 13.76 0.50 -5.54
N ALA A 207 12.70 0.81 -4.78
CA ALA A 207 11.36 1.00 -5.34
C ALA A 207 11.29 2.21 -6.28
N ASP A 208 10.64 2.02 -7.43
CA ASP A 208 10.23 3.08 -8.33
C ASP A 208 8.87 3.65 -7.91
N VAL A 209 7.99 2.78 -7.41
CA VAL A 209 6.64 3.13 -6.94
C VAL A 209 6.36 2.44 -5.60
N GLU A 210 5.82 3.18 -4.65
CA GLU A 210 5.19 2.63 -3.44
C GLU A 210 3.69 2.87 -3.49
N PHE A 211 2.90 1.82 -3.37
CA PHE A 211 1.45 1.92 -3.31
C PHE A 211 0.94 2.09 -1.87
N GLY A 212 -0.11 2.89 -1.73
CA GLY A 212 -0.80 3.13 -0.47
C GLY A 212 -2.22 3.63 -0.69
N MET A 213 -2.91 3.09 -1.70
CA MET A 213 -4.24 3.51 -2.13
C MET A 213 -5.34 2.96 -1.21
N ALA A 214 -5.23 3.25 0.09
CA ALA A 214 -6.17 2.80 1.10
C ALA A 214 -7.59 3.32 0.86
N THR A 215 -8.61 2.56 1.32
CA THR A 215 -9.99 3.04 1.35
C THR A 215 -10.25 3.97 2.54
N TYR A 216 -9.43 3.86 3.56
CA TYR A 216 -9.38 4.73 4.72
C TYR A 216 -8.05 4.56 5.45
N GLU A 217 -7.39 5.66 5.75
CA GLU A 217 -6.16 5.68 6.53
C GLU A 217 -6.07 7.00 7.32
N PRO A 218 -6.02 6.98 8.66
CA PRO A 218 -5.94 8.20 9.48
C PRO A 218 -4.74 9.09 9.15
N PHE A 219 -3.59 8.49 8.82
CA PHE A 219 -2.42 9.19 8.29
C PHE A 219 -1.80 8.43 7.11
N GLY A 220 -1.14 7.28 7.34
CA GLY A 220 -0.45 6.50 6.33
C GLY A 220 1.04 6.85 6.23
N ILE A 221 1.85 6.34 7.16
CA ILE A 221 3.32 6.57 7.15
C ILE A 221 3.97 5.78 6.01
N SER A 222 3.66 4.49 5.91
CA SER A 222 4.33 3.55 5.03
C SER A 222 4.38 3.98 3.56
N PRO A 223 3.31 4.52 2.95
CA PRO A 223 3.36 4.95 1.56
C PRO A 223 4.32 6.10 1.27
N LEU A 224 4.69 6.89 2.28
CA LEU A 224 5.58 8.03 2.12
C LEU A 224 7.04 7.73 2.54
N GLU A 225 7.31 6.57 3.13
CA GLU A 225 8.68 6.25 3.57
C GLU A 225 9.71 6.24 2.43
N PRO A 226 9.40 5.83 1.17
CA PRO A 226 10.35 5.87 0.08
C PRO A 226 10.54 7.24 -0.60
N LEU A 227 9.90 8.30 -0.13
CA LEU A 227 10.09 9.67 -0.69
C LEU A 227 11.57 10.06 -0.74
N GLY A 228 12.33 9.77 0.33
CA GLY A 228 13.75 10.08 0.42
C GLY A 228 14.63 9.36 -0.60
N SER A 229 14.16 8.26 -1.18
CA SER A 229 14.84 7.50 -2.24
C SER A 229 14.41 7.92 -3.66
N GLY A 230 13.47 8.86 -3.80
CA GLY A 230 12.97 9.31 -5.09
C GLY A 230 11.96 8.37 -5.74
N ALA A 231 11.30 7.52 -4.97
CA ALA A 231 10.16 6.74 -5.45
C ALA A 231 8.93 7.64 -5.67
N VAL A 232 8.05 7.25 -6.58
CA VAL A 232 6.71 7.80 -6.69
C VAL A 232 5.82 7.14 -5.65
N CYS A 233 5.32 7.91 -4.70
CA CYS A 233 4.42 7.45 -3.65
C CYS A 233 2.97 7.66 -4.09
N VAL A 234 2.22 6.58 -4.28
CA VAL A 234 0.80 6.65 -4.67
C VAL A 234 -0.07 6.51 -3.43
N ILE A 235 -0.77 7.57 -3.07
CA ILE A 235 -1.67 7.61 -1.92
C ILE A 235 -3.11 7.86 -2.39
N SER A 236 -4.10 7.50 -1.58
CA SER A 236 -5.47 7.93 -1.87
C SER A 236 -5.80 9.27 -1.21
N ASN A 237 -6.74 9.99 -1.80
CA ASN A 237 -7.25 11.27 -1.27
C ASN A 237 -7.88 11.16 0.13
N VAL A 238 -8.17 9.94 0.59
CA VAL A 238 -8.70 9.65 1.94
C VAL A 238 -7.60 9.29 2.96
N CYS A 239 -6.33 9.33 2.55
CA CYS A 239 -5.21 9.18 3.47
C CYS A 239 -4.88 10.53 4.12
N GLY A 240 -4.80 10.59 5.44
CA GLY A 240 -4.46 11.82 6.17
C GLY A 240 -3.07 12.37 5.85
N CYS A 241 -2.17 11.55 5.29
CA CYS A 241 -0.88 12.02 4.78
C CYS A 241 -1.00 12.94 3.54
N GLY A 242 -2.15 12.95 2.86
CA GLY A 242 -2.41 13.89 1.76
C GLY A 242 -2.35 15.34 2.24
N GLY A 243 -3.06 15.68 3.30
CA GLY A 243 -3.01 17.04 3.90
C GLY A 243 -1.61 17.40 4.43
N PHE A 244 -0.86 16.42 4.97
CA PHE A 244 0.55 16.65 5.32
C PHE A 244 1.39 17.03 4.09
N VAL A 245 1.24 16.32 2.97
CA VAL A 245 1.95 16.62 1.73
C VAL A 245 1.57 18.01 1.23
N GLU A 246 0.28 18.34 1.16
CA GLU A 246 -0.21 19.65 0.75
C GLU A 246 0.39 20.79 1.59
N GLN A 247 0.44 20.62 2.91
CA GLN A 247 1.03 21.60 3.82
C GLN A 247 2.55 21.75 3.59
N VAL A 248 3.27 20.67 3.35
CA VAL A 248 4.73 20.71 3.17
C VAL A 248 5.11 21.32 1.83
N VAL A 249 4.39 21.00 0.75
CA VAL A 249 4.70 21.52 -0.59
C VAL A 249 4.26 22.98 -0.77
N ASP A 250 3.32 23.47 0.04
CA ASP A 250 2.85 24.86 0.04
C ASP A 250 2.50 25.35 -1.39
N GLY A 251 1.71 24.57 -2.10
CA GLY A 251 1.28 24.85 -3.47
C GLY A 251 2.35 24.66 -4.56
N LYS A 252 3.53 24.16 -4.22
CA LYS A 252 4.55 23.81 -5.22
C LYS A 252 4.28 22.42 -5.83
N PRO A 253 4.71 22.17 -7.07
CA PRO A 253 4.63 20.83 -7.67
C PRO A 253 5.35 19.78 -6.81
N CYS A 254 4.76 18.59 -6.71
CA CYS A 254 5.33 17.45 -6.01
C CYS A 254 5.25 16.23 -6.94
N ASP A 255 6.27 16.08 -7.77
CA ASP A 255 6.25 15.08 -8.86
C ASP A 255 6.37 13.63 -8.37
N ASN A 256 6.77 13.43 -7.12
CA ASN A 256 6.94 12.10 -6.52
C ASN A 256 5.81 11.70 -5.53
N VAL A 257 4.71 12.44 -5.50
CA VAL A 257 3.47 12.02 -4.81
C VAL A 257 2.30 12.10 -5.79
N LEU A 258 1.71 10.94 -6.06
CA LEU A 258 0.52 10.81 -6.89
C LEU A 258 -0.70 10.54 -5.99
N VAL A 259 -1.69 11.43 -6.03
CA VAL A 259 -2.93 11.26 -5.28
C VAL A 259 -3.98 10.60 -6.17
N ALA A 260 -4.44 9.43 -5.76
CA ALA A 260 -5.55 8.71 -6.37
C ALA A 260 -6.88 9.11 -5.70
N ASP A 261 -7.89 9.41 -6.50
CA ASP A 261 -9.21 9.85 -6.03
C ASP A 261 -10.30 8.83 -6.38
N TYR A 262 -10.41 7.80 -5.56
CA TYR A 262 -11.46 6.77 -5.68
C TYR A 262 -12.85 7.24 -5.25
N THR A 263 -13.01 8.51 -4.89
CA THR A 263 -14.30 9.14 -4.59
C THR A 263 -14.86 9.93 -5.78
N ARG A 264 -14.11 10.00 -6.89
CA ARG A 264 -14.53 10.70 -8.10
C ARG A 264 -15.65 9.94 -8.79
N LEU A 265 -16.82 10.55 -8.81
CA LEU A 265 -18.01 10.00 -9.46
C LEU A 265 -18.24 10.73 -10.79
N ASP A 266 -18.78 10.02 -11.80
CA ASP A 266 -19.12 10.59 -13.11
C ASP A 266 -20.15 11.73 -13.02
N ARG A 267 -20.98 11.70 -11.97
CA ARG A 267 -21.97 12.74 -11.66
C ARG A 267 -22.11 12.90 -10.14
N PRO A 268 -22.62 14.07 -9.69
CA PRO A 268 -22.99 14.19 -8.28
C PRO A 268 -24.05 13.16 -7.89
N MET A 269 -23.84 12.48 -6.76
CA MET A 269 -24.75 11.49 -6.20
C MET A 269 -25.12 11.89 -4.77
N GLY A 270 -26.38 11.65 -4.41
CA GLY A 270 -26.82 11.80 -3.02
C GLY A 270 -26.30 10.65 -2.14
N LEU A 271 -26.32 10.87 -0.81
CA LEU A 271 -25.86 9.86 0.15
C LEU A 271 -26.53 8.49 -0.03
N ASP A 272 -27.86 8.49 -0.24
CA ASP A 272 -28.63 7.26 -0.43
C ASP A 272 -28.20 6.51 -1.70
N GLU A 273 -27.89 7.22 -2.77
CA GLU A 273 -27.39 6.61 -4.01
C GLU A 273 -26.01 5.99 -3.79
N VAL A 274 -25.11 6.72 -3.14
CA VAL A 274 -23.73 6.23 -2.85
C VAL A 274 -23.77 4.99 -1.96
N VAL A 275 -24.57 5.00 -0.89
CA VAL A 275 -24.72 3.87 0.03
C VAL A 275 -25.27 2.63 -0.66
N ASN A 276 -26.20 2.84 -1.61
CA ASN A 276 -26.87 1.76 -2.35
C ASN A 276 -26.20 1.40 -3.68
N MET A 277 -25.00 1.93 -3.98
CA MET A 277 -24.25 1.53 -5.17
C MET A 277 -24.04 0.01 -5.20
N THR A 278 -24.31 -0.60 -6.35
CA THR A 278 -24.01 -2.01 -6.59
C THR A 278 -22.51 -2.26 -6.61
N ALA A 279 -22.09 -3.51 -6.42
CA ALA A 279 -20.69 -3.89 -6.54
C ALA A 279 -20.11 -3.53 -7.92
N ALA A 280 -20.86 -3.72 -8.99
CA ALA A 280 -20.44 -3.38 -10.35
C ALA A 280 -20.23 -1.86 -10.54
N GLN A 281 -21.09 -1.03 -9.96
CA GLN A 281 -20.93 0.43 -10.02
C GLN A 281 -19.69 0.89 -9.25
N ARG A 282 -19.44 0.32 -8.07
CA ARG A 282 -18.21 0.60 -7.30
C ARG A 282 -16.98 0.15 -8.06
N ASP A 283 -16.97 -1.05 -8.63
CA ASP A 283 -15.87 -1.56 -9.43
C ASP A 283 -15.59 -0.65 -10.64
N ALA A 284 -16.60 -0.12 -11.30
CA ALA A 284 -16.42 0.81 -12.41
C ALA A 284 -15.69 2.11 -11.98
N VAL A 285 -16.05 2.69 -10.84
CA VAL A 285 -15.37 3.87 -10.27
C VAL A 285 -13.90 3.53 -9.91
N GLU A 286 -13.70 2.40 -9.25
CA GLU A 286 -12.36 1.93 -8.86
C GLU A 286 -11.45 1.71 -10.07
N ARG A 287 -11.96 1.05 -11.13
CA ARG A 287 -11.19 0.80 -12.37
C ARG A 287 -10.87 2.07 -13.14
N ALA A 288 -11.80 3.01 -13.21
CA ALA A 288 -11.56 4.29 -13.91
C ALA A 288 -10.42 5.07 -13.26
N GLU A 289 -10.37 5.12 -11.93
CA GLU A 289 -9.30 5.81 -11.22
C GLU A 289 -7.99 5.01 -11.27
N SER A 290 -8.04 3.67 -11.17
CA SER A 290 -6.84 2.83 -11.29
C SER A 290 -6.20 2.98 -12.68
N ALA A 291 -6.99 3.06 -13.74
CA ALA A 291 -6.49 3.33 -15.09
C ALA A 291 -5.82 4.72 -15.21
N ARG A 292 -6.41 5.76 -14.58
CA ARG A 292 -5.79 7.09 -14.51
C ARG A 292 -4.45 7.06 -13.77
N VAL A 293 -4.39 6.36 -12.64
CA VAL A 293 -3.14 6.20 -11.87
C VAL A 293 -2.08 5.51 -12.70
N ALA A 294 -2.43 4.42 -13.41
CA ALA A 294 -1.51 3.73 -14.29
C ALA A 294 -0.98 4.64 -15.42
N GLU A 295 -1.84 5.45 -16.01
CA GLU A 295 -1.45 6.41 -17.06
C GLU A 295 -0.49 7.48 -16.52
N GLU A 296 -0.73 8.02 -15.32
CA GLU A 296 0.17 8.98 -14.69
C GLU A 296 1.53 8.39 -14.35
N LEU A 297 1.58 7.14 -13.90
CA LEU A 297 2.85 6.42 -13.63
C LEU A 297 3.68 6.13 -14.89
N LEU A 298 3.08 6.23 -16.06
CA LEU A 298 3.74 6.00 -17.35
C LEU A 298 4.33 7.27 -17.98
N ARG A 299 4.04 8.43 -17.42
CA ARG A 299 4.55 9.76 -17.87
C ARG A 299 5.93 10.05 -17.30
#